data_431d7d43d3cc1b54710bd0d002f5a94d
#
_entry.id   431d7d43d3cc1b54710bd0d002f5a94d
#
_cell.length_a   1.000
_cell.length_b   1.000
_cell.length_c   1.000
_cell.angle_alpha   90.00
_cell.angle_beta   90.00
_cell.angle_gamma   90.00
#
_symmetry.space_group_name_H-M   'P 1'
#
loop_
_entity.id
_entity.type
_entity.pdbx_description
1 polymer ?
#
loop_
_entity_poly.entity_id
_entity_poly.type
_entity_poly.pdbx_seq_one_letter_code
_entity_poly.pdbx_strand_id
1 'polypeptide(L)'
;MTGKPSDVNQPATAGAVSKGVIFAGYLGGGTIKDCGLADFGTAEDKPPYWAHLDRSESDAQNWLVRESGLPSAALHAILAEETRPRLESFDGGGLLLILRGVNLNPGADPEDMITLRIWAEEKRVISLRRFRIMAVQDVRDQLEKGQGPSTIGGVVTQVIGGLLQRMEPTIQSLQGCGLRSCACDVTSPLSVTP
;
A
#
# COMPACT_ATOMS: atom_id res chain seq x y z
N MET A 1 21.69 58.78 -5.80
CA MET A 1 21.24 57.69 -6.70
C MET A 1 21.67 56.40 -6.06
N THR A 2 20.78 55.80 -5.30
CA THR A 2 21.04 54.59 -4.50
C THR A 2 20.38 53.42 -5.19
N GLY A 3 21.20 52.54 -5.74
CA GLY A 3 20.77 51.28 -6.31
C GLY A 3 20.49 50.26 -5.21
N LYS A 4 19.27 49.76 -5.20
CA LYS A 4 18.80 48.70 -4.32
C LYS A 4 19.31 47.35 -4.81
N PRO A 5 19.90 46.46 -4.00
CA PRO A 5 20.20 45.10 -4.41
C PRO A 5 18.95 44.29 -4.41
N SER A 6 18.68 43.61 -5.54
CA SER A 6 17.61 42.64 -5.74
C SER A 6 17.89 41.36 -4.95
N ASP A 7 17.08 41.10 -3.96
CA ASP A 7 16.95 39.81 -3.29
C ASP A 7 16.48 38.75 -4.32
N VAL A 8 17.39 37.86 -4.67
CA VAL A 8 17.09 36.60 -5.38
C VAL A 8 17.33 35.47 -4.40
N ASN A 9 16.39 35.23 -3.54
CA ASN A 9 16.28 33.96 -2.83
C ASN A 9 14.82 33.56 -2.73
N GLN A 10 14.25 33.15 -3.87
CA GLN A 10 13.02 32.37 -3.84
C GLN A 10 13.42 30.91 -3.66
N PRO A 11 12.91 30.23 -2.61
CA PRO A 11 13.05 28.78 -2.52
C PRO A 11 12.29 28.15 -3.70
N ALA A 12 12.95 27.21 -4.36
CA ALA A 12 12.39 26.41 -5.45
C ALA A 12 10.99 25.92 -5.07
N THR A 13 10.03 26.28 -5.88
CA THR A 13 8.63 25.85 -5.83
C THR A 13 8.56 24.34 -5.64
N ALA A 14 8.09 23.90 -4.48
CA ALA A 14 7.65 22.53 -4.27
C ALA A 14 6.64 22.20 -5.38
N GLY A 15 6.98 21.21 -6.20
CA GLY A 15 6.17 20.77 -7.33
C GLY A 15 4.73 20.53 -6.89
N ALA A 16 3.79 20.97 -7.70
CA ALA A 16 2.36 20.80 -7.46
C ALA A 16 2.11 19.33 -7.07
N VAL A 17 1.58 19.12 -5.86
CA VAL A 17 1.19 17.79 -5.40
C VAL A 17 0.09 17.32 -6.33
N SER A 18 0.39 16.37 -7.22
CA SER A 18 -0.61 15.77 -8.12
C SER A 18 -1.68 15.11 -7.27
N LYS A 19 -2.95 15.35 -7.59
CA LYS A 19 -4.06 14.68 -6.90
C LYS A 19 -3.85 13.16 -6.97
N GLY A 20 -4.06 12.49 -5.85
CA GLY A 20 -3.90 11.04 -5.77
C GLY A 20 -2.51 10.55 -5.34
N VAL A 21 -1.54 11.43 -5.14
CA VAL A 21 -0.27 11.08 -4.47
C VAL A 21 -0.48 11.17 -2.97
N ILE A 22 -0.41 10.04 -2.27
CA ILE A 22 -0.52 9.99 -0.81
C ILE A 22 0.83 10.34 -0.21
N PHE A 23 1.88 9.73 -0.72
CA PHE A 23 3.27 10.11 -0.49
C PHE A 23 4.16 9.52 -1.58
N ALA A 24 5.34 10.11 -1.71
CA ALA A 24 6.39 9.61 -2.57
C ALA A 24 7.74 10.05 -2.01
N GLY A 25 8.74 9.16 -2.01
CA GLY A 25 10.03 9.49 -1.43
C GLY A 25 11.13 8.48 -1.76
N TYR A 26 12.37 8.96 -1.66
CA TYR A 26 13.57 8.15 -1.76
C TYR A 26 13.86 7.46 -0.44
N LEU A 27 14.22 6.18 -0.50
CA LEU A 27 14.58 5.37 0.65
C LEU A 27 16.10 5.36 0.86
N GLY A 28 16.53 5.49 2.10
CA GLY A 28 17.95 5.39 2.44
C GLY A 28 18.19 5.32 3.94
N GLY A 29 19.01 4.37 4.41
CA GLY A 29 19.39 4.28 5.82
C GLY A 29 18.24 4.13 6.80
N GLY A 30 17.13 3.51 6.39
CA GLY A 30 15.94 3.37 7.23
C GLY A 30 15.04 4.61 7.29
N THR A 31 15.30 5.61 6.43
CA THR A 31 14.52 6.84 6.31
C THR A 31 13.84 6.96 4.95
N ILE A 32 12.86 7.85 4.86
CA ILE A 32 12.26 8.29 3.60
C ILE A 32 12.45 9.81 3.45
N LYS A 33 12.93 10.24 2.29
CA LYS A 33 13.03 11.65 1.93
C LYS A 33 11.98 11.95 0.87
N ASP A 34 10.99 12.75 1.22
CA ASP A 34 9.91 13.11 0.31
C ASP A 34 10.43 13.73 -1.00
N CYS A 35 9.77 13.39 -2.10
CA CYS A 35 10.02 13.90 -3.45
C CYS A 35 8.74 13.91 -4.27
N GLY A 36 8.75 14.60 -5.41
CA GLY A 36 7.61 14.61 -6.34
C GLY A 36 7.58 13.38 -7.25
N LEU A 37 6.42 13.05 -7.83
CA LEU A 37 6.32 11.99 -8.83
C LEU A 37 7.16 12.28 -10.09
N ALA A 38 7.35 13.55 -10.45
CA ALA A 38 8.19 13.95 -11.57
C ALA A 38 9.68 13.58 -11.35
N ASP A 39 10.08 13.37 -10.10
CA ASP A 39 11.45 12.94 -9.77
C ASP A 39 11.67 11.44 -10.02
N PHE A 40 10.60 10.67 -10.21
CA PHE A 40 10.65 9.23 -10.49
C PHE A 40 10.87 8.97 -11.99
N GLY A 41 11.98 9.36 -12.51
CA GLY A 41 12.39 8.94 -13.85
C GLY A 41 13.04 7.54 -13.82
N THR A 42 13.20 6.95 -14.99
CA THR A 42 13.87 5.65 -15.23
C THR A 42 15.40 5.71 -15.02
N ALA A 43 15.94 6.69 -14.31
CA ALA A 43 17.37 6.84 -14.13
C ALA A 43 17.92 5.75 -13.20
N GLU A 44 18.79 4.91 -13.74
CA GLU A 44 19.45 3.79 -13.05
C GLU A 44 20.29 4.23 -11.83
N ASP A 45 20.72 5.48 -11.79
CA ASP A 45 21.55 6.04 -10.70
C ASP A 45 20.78 6.62 -9.52
N LYS A 46 19.44 6.58 -9.54
CA LYS A 46 18.64 7.10 -8.42
C LYS A 46 18.57 6.12 -7.25
N PRO A 47 18.51 6.62 -6.01
CA PRO A 47 18.30 5.77 -4.84
C PRO A 47 16.94 5.05 -4.92
N PRO A 48 16.78 3.93 -4.21
CA PRO A 48 15.49 3.25 -4.12
C PRO A 48 14.37 4.20 -3.69
N TYR A 49 13.17 4.05 -4.25
CA TYR A 49 12.05 4.91 -3.92
C TYR A 49 10.73 4.17 -3.72
N TRP A 50 9.83 4.81 -3.01
CA TRP A 50 8.47 4.33 -2.78
C TRP A 50 7.46 5.42 -3.10
N ALA A 51 6.53 5.11 -4.01
CA ALA A 51 5.35 5.93 -4.30
C ALA A 51 4.10 5.20 -3.81
N HIS A 52 3.27 5.89 -3.03
CA HIS A 52 1.98 5.38 -2.57
C HIS A 52 0.85 6.27 -3.09
N LEU A 53 -0.05 5.67 -3.87
CA LEU A 53 -1.02 6.39 -4.67
C LEU A 53 -2.45 5.99 -4.30
N ASP A 54 -3.37 6.93 -4.47
CA ASP A 54 -4.81 6.66 -4.44
C ASP A 54 -5.28 6.27 -5.85
N ARG A 55 -5.72 5.02 -5.99
CA ARG A 55 -6.18 4.48 -7.27
C ARG A 55 -7.46 5.15 -7.78
N SER A 56 -8.26 5.75 -6.93
CA SER A 56 -9.51 6.42 -7.32
C SER A 56 -9.29 7.76 -8.02
N GLU A 57 -8.09 8.34 -7.90
CA GLU A 57 -7.76 9.62 -8.48
C GLU A 57 -7.23 9.49 -9.92
N SER A 58 -7.83 10.24 -10.83
CA SER A 58 -7.48 10.21 -12.26
C SER A 58 -6.04 10.61 -12.54
N ASP A 59 -5.48 11.55 -11.78
CA ASP A 59 -4.11 12.02 -11.97
C ASP A 59 -3.10 10.93 -11.64
N ALA A 60 -3.35 10.14 -10.56
CA ALA A 60 -2.52 8.98 -10.22
C ALA A 60 -2.58 7.89 -11.31
N GLN A 61 -3.79 7.62 -11.86
CA GLN A 61 -3.95 6.67 -12.96
C GLN A 61 -3.25 7.15 -14.24
N ASN A 62 -3.37 8.43 -14.57
CA ASN A 62 -2.71 9.03 -15.73
C ASN A 62 -1.19 8.95 -15.63
N TRP A 63 -0.64 9.26 -14.45
CA TRP A 63 0.79 9.12 -14.21
C TRP A 63 1.26 7.67 -14.36
N LEU A 64 0.53 6.71 -13.81
CA LEU A 64 0.84 5.29 -13.97
C LEU A 64 0.91 4.88 -15.44
N VAL A 65 -0.05 5.31 -16.24
CA VAL A 65 -0.13 4.92 -17.66
C VAL A 65 0.94 5.60 -18.52
N ARG A 66 1.24 6.87 -18.24
CA ARG A 66 2.08 7.68 -19.11
C ARG A 66 3.55 7.77 -18.69
N GLU A 67 3.82 7.73 -17.40
CA GLU A 67 5.11 8.13 -16.83
C GLU A 67 5.77 7.04 -15.99
N SER A 68 5.00 6.09 -15.44
CA SER A 68 5.57 5.06 -14.55
C SER A 68 6.51 4.08 -15.24
N GLY A 69 6.41 3.91 -16.57
CA GLY A 69 7.19 2.94 -17.33
C GLY A 69 6.89 1.47 -16.97
N LEU A 70 5.73 1.19 -16.37
CA LEU A 70 5.29 -0.17 -16.08
C LEU A 70 4.93 -0.93 -17.38
N PRO A 71 5.19 -2.24 -17.46
CA PRO A 71 4.72 -3.05 -18.57
C PRO A 71 3.20 -2.98 -18.73
N SER A 72 2.69 -2.98 -19.96
CA SER A 72 1.26 -2.86 -20.24
C SER A 72 0.41 -3.91 -19.53
N ALA A 73 0.89 -5.15 -19.44
CA ALA A 73 0.23 -6.23 -18.70
C ALA A 73 0.14 -5.93 -17.19
N ALA A 74 1.21 -5.36 -16.60
CA ALA A 74 1.21 -4.95 -15.20
C ALA A 74 0.26 -3.77 -14.98
N LEU A 75 0.24 -2.77 -15.88
CA LEU A 75 -0.70 -1.65 -15.81
C LEU A 75 -2.15 -2.13 -15.86
N HIS A 76 -2.47 -3.03 -16.79
CA HIS A 76 -3.81 -3.60 -16.88
C HIS A 76 -4.21 -4.32 -15.58
N ALA A 77 -3.31 -5.13 -15.02
CA ALA A 77 -3.55 -5.88 -13.79
C ALA A 77 -3.65 -4.99 -12.54
N ILE A 78 -2.81 -3.96 -12.43
CA ILE A 78 -2.79 -3.06 -11.26
C ILE A 78 -3.96 -2.08 -11.25
N LEU A 79 -4.51 -1.74 -12.41
CA LEU A 79 -5.67 -0.86 -12.57
C LEU A 79 -7.01 -1.59 -12.67
N ALA A 80 -7.03 -2.92 -12.83
CA ALA A 80 -8.26 -3.69 -12.93
C ALA A 80 -9.23 -3.42 -11.76
N GLU A 81 -10.54 -3.31 -12.03
CA GLU A 81 -11.56 -3.06 -10.99
C GLU A 81 -11.62 -4.21 -10.00
N GLU A 82 -11.87 -5.40 -10.49
CA GLU A 82 -11.94 -6.61 -9.69
C GLU A 82 -10.60 -7.35 -9.69
N THR A 83 -10.12 -7.71 -8.52
CA THR A 83 -8.86 -8.44 -8.38
C THR A 83 -8.98 -9.53 -7.33
N ARG A 84 -8.29 -10.65 -7.60
CA ARG A 84 -8.05 -11.70 -6.61
C ARG A 84 -6.64 -11.55 -6.05
N PRO A 85 -6.41 -11.91 -4.77
CA PRO A 85 -5.07 -11.96 -4.22
C PRO A 85 -4.16 -12.83 -5.09
N ARG A 86 -3.01 -12.32 -5.48
CA ARG A 86 -2.02 -13.04 -6.27
C ARG A 86 -0.65 -12.39 -6.22
N LEU A 87 0.35 -13.17 -6.53
CA LEU A 87 1.70 -12.74 -6.85
C LEU A 87 1.97 -13.12 -8.30
N GLU A 88 2.49 -12.19 -9.08
CA GLU A 88 2.81 -12.39 -10.49
C GLU A 88 4.19 -11.77 -10.79
N SER A 89 5.08 -12.54 -11.39
CA SER A 89 6.40 -12.08 -11.81
C SER A 89 6.39 -11.73 -13.29
N PHE A 90 7.13 -10.67 -13.63
CA PHE A 90 7.25 -10.18 -15.00
C PHE A 90 8.70 -10.27 -15.48
N ASP A 91 8.86 -10.45 -16.77
CA ASP A 91 10.18 -10.38 -17.41
C ASP A 91 10.81 -9.02 -17.11
N GLY A 92 12.12 -9.01 -16.78
CA GLY A 92 12.80 -7.79 -16.33
C GLY A 92 12.81 -7.56 -14.82
N GLY A 93 12.32 -8.53 -14.01
CA GLY A 93 12.46 -8.53 -12.55
C GLY A 93 11.38 -7.79 -11.78
N GLY A 94 10.30 -7.39 -12.42
CA GLY A 94 9.15 -6.78 -11.75
C GLY A 94 8.23 -7.81 -11.09
N LEU A 95 7.72 -7.48 -9.91
CA LEU A 95 6.74 -8.27 -9.15
C LEU A 95 5.46 -7.47 -8.93
N LEU A 96 4.33 -8.04 -9.31
CA LEU A 96 3.01 -7.52 -8.96
C LEU A 96 2.42 -8.35 -7.81
N LEU A 97 2.09 -7.67 -6.72
CA LEU A 97 1.38 -8.26 -5.58
C LEU A 97 0.00 -7.60 -5.47
N ILE A 98 -1.03 -8.42 -5.40
CA ILE A 98 -2.38 -7.98 -5.05
C ILE A 98 -2.75 -8.66 -3.74
N LEU A 99 -2.86 -7.85 -2.70
CA LEU A 99 -3.06 -8.30 -1.33
C LEU A 99 -4.42 -7.84 -0.82
N ARG A 100 -5.00 -8.61 0.08
CA ARG A 100 -6.20 -8.25 0.82
C ARG A 100 -5.87 -8.04 2.30
N GLY A 101 -6.56 -7.12 2.94
CA GLY A 101 -6.47 -6.89 4.37
C GLY A 101 -7.83 -6.53 4.94
N VAL A 102 -7.99 -6.68 6.25
CA VAL A 102 -9.19 -6.25 6.96
C VAL A 102 -9.39 -4.74 6.88
N ASN A 103 -10.63 -4.31 6.81
CA ASN A 103 -10.97 -2.90 6.77
C ASN A 103 -11.06 -2.34 8.20
N LEU A 104 -10.00 -1.69 8.63
CA LEU A 104 -9.93 -1.04 9.94
C LEU A 104 -10.22 0.47 9.87
N ASN A 105 -10.89 0.93 8.82
CA ASN A 105 -11.29 2.32 8.71
C ASN A 105 -12.50 2.59 9.63
N PRO A 106 -12.61 3.80 10.21
CA PRO A 106 -13.72 4.14 11.09
C PRO A 106 -15.09 3.93 10.41
N GLY A 107 -15.96 3.17 11.03
CA GLY A 107 -17.32 2.88 10.53
C GLY A 107 -17.38 1.82 9.44
N ALA A 108 -16.27 1.17 9.10
CA ALA A 108 -16.24 0.06 8.16
C ALA A 108 -16.45 -1.28 8.88
N ASP A 109 -16.96 -2.26 8.14
CA ASP A 109 -17.02 -3.64 8.60
C ASP A 109 -15.65 -4.31 8.32
N PRO A 110 -15.02 -4.99 9.30
CA PRO A 110 -13.79 -5.75 9.08
C PRO A 110 -13.90 -6.84 7.99
N GLU A 111 -15.11 -7.34 7.72
CA GLU A 111 -15.38 -8.30 6.64
C GLU A 111 -15.29 -7.66 5.25
N ASP A 112 -15.47 -6.35 5.15
CA ASP A 112 -15.25 -5.59 3.91
C ASP A 112 -13.76 -5.47 3.61
N MET A 113 -13.18 -6.54 3.07
CA MET A 113 -11.77 -6.62 2.78
C MET A 113 -11.32 -5.53 1.80
N ILE A 114 -10.28 -4.80 2.19
CA ILE A 114 -9.62 -3.78 1.35
C ILE A 114 -8.46 -4.38 0.56
N THR A 115 -8.16 -3.77 -0.59
CA THR A 115 -7.11 -4.26 -1.50
C THR A 115 -5.93 -3.30 -1.53
N LEU A 116 -4.73 -3.84 -1.35
CA LEU A 116 -3.46 -3.20 -1.61
C LEU A 116 -2.84 -3.82 -2.86
N ARG A 117 -2.41 -2.98 -3.79
CA ARG A 117 -1.69 -3.40 -4.99
C ARG A 117 -0.30 -2.84 -4.92
N ILE A 118 0.69 -3.68 -5.16
CA ILE A 118 2.10 -3.31 -5.09
C ILE A 118 2.78 -3.79 -6.37
N TRP A 119 3.45 -2.89 -7.02
CA TRP A 119 4.49 -3.19 -7.99
C TRP A 119 5.83 -2.99 -7.32
N ALA A 120 6.70 -3.97 -7.37
CA ALA A 120 8.03 -3.92 -6.78
C ALA A 120 9.09 -4.34 -7.79
N GLU A 121 10.15 -3.57 -7.86
CA GLU A 121 11.38 -3.84 -8.60
C GLU A 121 12.57 -3.63 -7.68
N GLU A 122 13.76 -3.87 -8.17
CA GLU A 122 14.98 -3.73 -7.36
C GLU A 122 15.13 -2.35 -6.70
N LYS A 123 14.78 -1.29 -7.42
CA LYS A 123 14.97 0.10 -6.97
C LYS A 123 13.68 0.88 -6.77
N ARG A 124 12.51 0.28 -6.98
CA ARG A 124 11.25 1.01 -6.80
C ARG A 124 10.11 0.15 -6.28
N VAL A 125 9.26 0.79 -5.47
CA VAL A 125 7.94 0.29 -5.11
C VAL A 125 6.90 1.32 -5.53
N ILE A 126 5.86 0.87 -6.22
CA ILE A 126 4.66 1.65 -6.49
C ILE A 126 3.50 0.90 -5.84
N SER A 127 2.85 1.51 -4.87
CA SER A 127 1.73 0.90 -4.17
C SER A 127 0.46 1.72 -4.33
N LEU A 128 -0.68 1.05 -4.53
CA LEU A 128 -1.97 1.67 -4.78
C LEU A 128 -3.00 1.17 -3.80
N ARG A 129 -3.83 2.09 -3.32
CA ARG A 129 -4.99 1.81 -2.47
C ARG A 129 -6.22 2.57 -2.96
N ARG A 130 -7.39 2.15 -2.52
CA ARG A 130 -8.63 2.94 -2.55
C ARG A 130 -9.02 3.40 -1.15
N PHE A 131 -8.87 2.53 -0.16
CA PHE A 131 -9.12 2.81 1.25
C PHE A 131 -7.81 2.83 2.03
N ARG A 132 -7.76 3.58 3.12
CA ARG A 132 -6.57 3.69 3.96
C ARG A 132 -6.16 2.31 4.48
N ILE A 133 -4.86 2.00 4.39
CA ILE A 133 -4.26 0.75 4.83
C ILE A 133 -3.25 1.04 5.93
N MET A 134 -3.58 0.63 7.15
CA MET A 134 -2.78 0.92 8.33
C MET A 134 -1.37 0.33 8.26
N ALA A 135 -1.21 -0.85 7.69
CA ALA A 135 0.10 -1.49 7.53
C ALA A 135 1.07 -0.64 6.69
N VAL A 136 0.57 0.06 5.67
CA VAL A 136 1.37 1.00 4.86
C VAL A 136 1.77 2.23 5.68
N GLN A 137 0.82 2.75 6.48
CA GLN A 137 1.06 3.91 7.33
C GLN A 137 2.14 3.60 8.39
N ASP A 138 2.09 2.43 9.03
CA ASP A 138 3.09 2.06 10.03
C ASP A 138 4.51 2.01 9.46
N VAL A 139 4.67 1.45 8.26
CA VAL A 139 5.99 1.41 7.60
C VAL A 139 6.46 2.82 7.25
N ARG A 140 5.56 3.69 6.79
CA ARG A 140 5.88 5.09 6.56
C ARG A 140 6.31 5.79 7.84
N ASP A 141 5.55 5.64 8.93
CA ASP A 141 5.86 6.26 10.23
C ASP A 141 7.22 5.78 10.79
N GLN A 142 7.59 4.51 10.56
CA GLN A 142 8.92 3.98 10.91
C GLN A 142 10.02 4.63 10.07
N LEU A 143 9.80 4.80 8.76
CA LEU A 143 10.74 5.47 7.87
C LEU A 143 10.93 6.95 8.24
N GLU A 144 9.87 7.66 8.64
CA GLU A 144 9.95 9.04 9.12
C GLU A 144 10.77 9.18 10.42
N LYS A 145 10.75 8.12 11.27
CA LYS A 145 11.55 8.04 12.51
C LYS A 145 12.98 7.51 12.30
N GLY A 146 13.36 7.18 11.08
CA GLY A 146 14.67 6.58 10.80
C GLY A 146 14.83 5.13 11.26
N GLN A 147 13.73 4.42 11.47
CA GLN A 147 13.67 3.03 11.95
C GLN A 147 13.03 2.08 10.95
N GLY A 148 12.84 2.55 9.74
CA GLY A 148 12.19 1.80 8.67
C GLY A 148 13.15 0.87 7.93
N PRO A 149 12.62 0.12 6.96
CA PRO A 149 13.43 -0.76 6.11
C PRO A 149 14.33 0.04 5.17
N SER A 150 15.54 -0.48 4.93
CA SER A 150 16.54 0.16 4.06
C SER A 150 16.45 -0.33 2.61
N THR A 151 15.64 -1.35 2.33
CA THR A 151 15.52 -1.98 1.00
C THR A 151 14.08 -2.09 0.56
N ILE A 152 13.88 -2.18 -0.76
CA ILE A 152 12.57 -2.41 -1.36
C ILE A 152 11.93 -3.70 -0.83
N GLY A 153 12.67 -4.80 -0.80
CA GLY A 153 12.20 -6.06 -0.23
C GLY A 153 11.78 -5.93 1.23
N GLY A 154 12.52 -5.14 2.02
CA GLY A 154 12.18 -4.83 3.40
C GLY A 154 10.85 -4.08 3.52
N VAL A 155 10.60 -3.07 2.68
CA VAL A 155 9.31 -2.35 2.62
C VAL A 155 8.16 -3.32 2.35
N VAL A 156 8.28 -4.12 1.29
CA VAL A 156 7.24 -5.09 0.90
C VAL A 156 6.97 -6.10 2.02
N THR A 157 8.04 -6.66 2.61
CA THR A 157 7.94 -7.66 3.69
C THR A 157 7.27 -7.08 4.94
N GLN A 158 7.62 -5.87 5.35
CA GLN A 158 7.00 -5.22 6.52
C GLN A 158 5.53 -4.88 6.27
N VAL A 159 5.18 -4.41 5.08
CA VAL A 159 3.79 -4.15 4.72
C VAL A 159 2.96 -5.45 4.76
N ILE A 160 3.47 -6.55 4.19
CA ILE A 160 2.81 -7.85 4.23
C ILE A 160 2.65 -8.33 5.68
N GLY A 161 3.72 -8.27 6.48
CA GLY A 161 3.70 -8.64 7.89
C GLY A 161 2.65 -7.84 8.68
N GLY A 162 2.57 -6.54 8.45
CA GLY A 162 1.58 -5.67 9.08
C GLY A 162 0.14 -5.97 8.65
N LEU A 163 -0.09 -6.40 7.41
CA LEU A 163 -1.41 -6.87 6.96
C LEU A 163 -1.80 -8.17 7.66
N LEU A 164 -0.91 -9.17 7.69
CA LEU A 164 -1.15 -10.47 8.32
C LEU A 164 -1.43 -10.34 9.81
N GLN A 165 -0.62 -9.55 10.52
CA GLN A 165 -0.79 -9.30 11.95
C GLN A 165 -2.17 -8.72 12.28
N ARG A 166 -2.71 -7.89 11.42
CA ARG A 166 -4.03 -7.28 11.60
C ARG A 166 -5.19 -8.19 11.22
N MET A 167 -4.94 -9.21 10.43
CA MET A 167 -5.95 -10.22 10.09
C MET A 167 -6.14 -11.25 11.21
N GLU A 168 -5.11 -11.51 12.00
CA GLU A 168 -5.12 -12.57 13.03
C GLU A 168 -6.28 -12.45 14.03
N PRO A 169 -6.59 -11.27 14.66
CA PRO A 169 -7.71 -11.15 15.58
C PRO A 169 -9.06 -11.45 14.92
N THR A 170 -9.25 -11.05 13.67
CA THR A 170 -10.48 -11.31 12.91
C THR A 170 -10.65 -12.80 12.65
N ILE A 171 -9.58 -13.49 12.26
CA ILE A 171 -9.60 -14.94 12.04
C ILE A 171 -9.92 -15.68 13.33
N GLN A 172 -9.31 -15.28 14.45
CA GLN A 172 -9.57 -15.88 15.77
C GLN A 172 -11.02 -15.69 16.21
N SER A 173 -11.62 -14.51 15.96
CA SER A 173 -13.02 -14.26 16.31
C SER A 173 -13.97 -15.15 15.52
N LEU A 174 -13.71 -15.38 14.23
CA LEU A 174 -14.50 -16.27 13.39
C LEU A 174 -14.39 -17.75 13.82
N GLN A 175 -13.20 -18.19 14.23
CA GLN A 175 -12.99 -19.54 14.75
C GLN A 175 -13.72 -19.75 16.09
N GLY A 176 -13.71 -18.75 16.98
CA GLY A 176 -14.43 -18.79 18.25
C GLY A 176 -15.96 -18.81 18.10
N CYS A 177 -16.50 -18.22 17.04
CA CYS A 177 -17.92 -18.23 16.73
C CYS A 177 -18.38 -19.59 16.18
N GLY A 178 -17.55 -20.23 15.35
CA GLY A 178 -17.84 -21.55 14.76
C GLY A 178 -17.92 -22.69 15.78
N LEU A 179 -17.16 -22.61 16.87
CA LEU A 179 -17.17 -23.62 17.94
C LEU A 179 -18.36 -23.50 18.88
N ARG A 180 -19.04 -22.35 18.96
CA ARG A 180 -20.23 -22.14 19.80
C ARG A 180 -21.53 -22.56 19.11
N SER A 181 -21.55 -22.66 17.78
CA SER A 181 -22.75 -23.01 17.02
C SER A 181 -22.99 -24.53 16.90
N CYS A 182 -22.06 -25.38 17.34
CA CYS A 182 -22.21 -26.83 17.31
C CYS A 182 -22.61 -27.48 18.64
N ALA A 183 -22.92 -26.68 19.66
CA ALA A 183 -23.58 -27.18 20.87
C ALA A 183 -25.10 -27.22 20.63
N CYS A 184 -25.54 -27.99 19.65
CA CYS A 184 -26.96 -28.36 19.57
C CYS A 184 -27.27 -29.32 20.71
N ASP A 185 -28.15 -28.89 21.59
CA ASP A 185 -28.84 -29.67 22.64
C ASP A 185 -29.27 -31.03 22.14
N VAL A 186 -28.56 -32.07 22.56
CA VAL A 186 -28.99 -33.46 22.47
C VAL A 186 -29.41 -33.91 23.88
N THR A 187 -30.41 -33.24 24.45
CA THR A 187 -31.07 -33.72 25.65
C THR A 187 -32.58 -33.48 25.57
N SER A 188 -33.26 -34.26 24.73
CA SER A 188 -34.68 -34.49 24.93
C SER A 188 -34.84 -35.94 25.35
N PRO A 189 -35.28 -36.24 26.57
CA PRO A 189 -35.62 -37.60 26.98
C PRO A 189 -36.93 -38.04 26.28
N LEU A 190 -36.88 -39.13 25.57
CA LEU A 190 -38.06 -39.86 25.07
C LEU A 190 -38.87 -40.30 26.26
N SER A 191 -40.01 -39.63 26.54
CA SER A 191 -41.04 -40.18 27.42
C SER A 191 -41.79 -41.32 26.73
N VAL A 192 -41.48 -42.54 27.12
CA VAL A 192 -42.27 -43.69 26.81
C VAL A 192 -43.36 -43.78 27.89
N THR A 193 -44.61 -43.67 27.48
CA THR A 193 -45.78 -43.93 28.36
C THR A 193 -46.37 -45.28 27.95
N PRO A 194 -46.81 -46.10 28.90
CA PRO A 194 -47.23 -47.48 28.74
C PRO A 194 -48.57 -47.68 28.00
#